data_7219464f92cfbfdbb1ad72c66fb38355
#
_entry.id   7219464f92cfbfdbb1ad72c66fb38355
#
_cell.length_a   1.000
_cell.length_b   1.000
_cell.length_c   1.000
_cell.angle_alpha   90.00
_cell.angle_beta   90.00
_cell.angle_gamma   90.00
#
_symmetry.space_group_name_H-M   'P 1'
#
loop_
_entity.id
_entity.type
_entity.pdbx_description
1 polymer ?
#
loop_
_entity_poly.entity_id
_entity_poly.type
_entity_poly.pdbx_seq_one_letter_code
_entity_poly.pdbx_strand_id
1 'polypeptide(L)'
;MNLKEKLLSDMKEAMKSKDSLKLGTIRSVIAAVKNQEIDLRKDLDEEDVLTIVSREVKKRKEAASLYKKGKRPELEDKEIQEMKILQTYLPEQISEEDLRQRIQEVIEETGAEGMKDFGKIMKTLVPEFKGKADNALIKELASEFLN
;
A
#
# COMPACT_ATOMS: atom_id res chain seq x y z
N MET A 1 -9.94 -9.54 15.55
CA MET A 1 -8.51 -9.18 15.70
C MET A 1 -8.19 -8.05 14.74
N ASN A 2 -7.68 -6.93 15.25
CA ASN A 2 -7.29 -5.82 14.40
C ASN A 2 -5.94 -6.09 13.70
N LEU A 3 -5.55 -5.24 12.78
CA LEU A 3 -4.34 -5.43 11.98
C LEU A 3 -3.07 -5.45 12.84
N LYS A 4 -2.98 -4.58 13.84
CA LYS A 4 -1.84 -4.51 14.77
C LYS A 4 -1.71 -5.82 15.55
N GLU A 5 -2.81 -6.34 16.06
CA GLU A 5 -2.85 -7.62 16.78
C GLU A 5 -2.48 -8.78 15.87
N LYS A 6 -2.97 -8.76 14.64
CA LYS A 6 -2.66 -9.80 13.64
C LYS A 6 -1.17 -9.81 13.31
N LEU A 7 -0.57 -8.65 13.13
CA LEU A 7 0.88 -8.54 12.91
C LEU A 7 1.68 -9.14 14.06
N LEU A 8 1.29 -8.84 15.29
CA LEU A 8 1.95 -9.39 16.48
C LEU A 8 1.78 -10.91 16.58
N SER A 9 0.59 -11.40 16.29
CA SER A 9 0.30 -12.84 16.30
C SER A 9 1.13 -13.58 15.24
N ASP A 10 1.17 -13.04 14.03
CA ASP A 10 1.93 -13.64 12.93
C ASP A 10 3.43 -13.58 13.18
N MET A 11 3.90 -12.53 13.86
CA MET A 11 5.30 -12.44 14.27
C MET A 11 5.68 -13.58 15.20
N LYS A 12 4.85 -13.85 16.21
CA LYS A 12 5.07 -14.95 17.16
C LYS A 12 5.05 -16.31 16.47
N GLU A 13 4.15 -16.50 15.52
CA GLU A 13 4.05 -17.71 14.73
C GLU A 13 5.30 -17.91 13.86
N ALA A 14 5.77 -16.85 13.20
CA ALA A 14 6.99 -16.90 12.40
C ALA A 14 8.22 -17.21 13.24
N MET A 15 8.26 -16.73 14.49
CA MET A 15 9.33 -17.10 15.45
C MET A 15 9.30 -18.59 15.75
N LYS A 16 8.13 -19.15 16.02
CA LYS A 16 7.98 -20.57 16.34
C LYS A 16 8.33 -21.46 15.17
N SER A 17 7.94 -21.08 13.95
CA SER A 17 8.20 -21.86 12.74
C SER A 17 9.60 -21.62 12.17
N LYS A 18 10.37 -20.69 12.76
CA LYS A 18 11.72 -20.31 12.31
C LYS A 18 11.74 -19.78 10.89
N ASP A 19 10.66 -19.09 10.48
CA ASP A 19 10.58 -18.41 9.19
C ASP A 19 11.24 -17.04 9.30
N SER A 20 12.55 -17.00 9.05
CA SER A 20 13.36 -15.80 9.21
C SER A 20 12.95 -14.64 8.32
N LEU A 21 12.58 -14.92 7.07
CA LEU A 21 12.16 -13.89 6.12
C LEU A 21 10.86 -13.23 6.56
N LYS A 22 9.87 -14.04 6.87
CA LYS A 22 8.56 -13.56 7.34
C LYS A 22 8.71 -12.79 8.66
N LEU A 23 9.48 -13.33 9.59
CA LEU A 23 9.74 -12.68 10.88
C LEU A 23 10.36 -11.31 10.73
N GLY A 24 11.42 -11.20 9.93
CA GLY A 24 12.12 -9.93 9.70
C GLY A 24 11.23 -8.91 9.02
N THR A 25 10.43 -9.35 8.04
CA THR A 25 9.50 -8.49 7.32
C THR A 25 8.42 -7.93 8.23
N ILE A 26 7.80 -8.78 9.05
CA ILE A 26 6.77 -8.35 9.99
C ILE A 26 7.35 -7.42 11.07
N ARG A 27 8.53 -7.74 11.60
CA ARG A 27 9.22 -6.89 12.59
C ARG A 27 9.48 -5.50 12.06
N SER A 28 9.85 -5.39 10.79
CA SER A 28 10.08 -4.11 10.11
C SER A 28 8.82 -3.23 10.16
N VAL A 29 7.68 -3.80 9.87
CA VAL A 29 6.39 -3.07 9.92
C VAL A 29 6.01 -2.70 11.35
N ILE A 30 6.16 -3.63 12.30
CA ILE A 30 5.87 -3.36 13.72
C ILE A 30 6.76 -2.22 14.23
N ALA A 31 8.03 -2.19 13.86
CA ALA A 31 8.95 -1.11 14.23
C ALA A 31 8.47 0.23 13.66
N ALA A 32 8.03 0.24 12.40
CA ALA A 32 7.49 1.45 11.77
C ALA A 32 6.25 1.96 12.48
N VAL A 33 5.36 1.06 12.88
CA VAL A 33 4.15 1.40 13.66
C VAL A 33 4.53 2.02 15.00
N LYS A 34 5.44 1.38 15.73
CA LYS A 34 5.88 1.87 17.05
C LYS A 34 6.56 3.23 16.95
N ASN A 35 7.40 3.42 15.95
CA ASN A 35 8.08 4.69 15.74
C ASN A 35 7.08 5.82 15.48
N GLN A 36 6.06 5.56 14.67
CA GLN A 36 5.00 6.52 14.40
C GLN A 36 4.19 6.82 15.65
N GLU A 37 3.89 5.82 16.48
CA GLU A 37 3.19 5.99 17.75
C GLU A 37 3.97 6.87 18.70
N ILE A 38 5.28 6.68 18.78
CA ILE A 38 6.17 7.50 19.61
C ILE A 38 6.18 8.96 19.13
N ASP A 39 6.34 9.16 17.81
CA ASP A 39 6.38 10.50 17.22
C ASP A 39 5.08 11.27 17.43
N LEU A 40 3.95 10.60 17.28
CA LEU A 40 2.63 11.21 17.44
C LEU A 40 2.11 11.19 18.87
N ARG A 41 2.78 10.47 19.76
CA ARG A 41 2.39 10.29 21.17
C ARG A 41 0.96 9.77 21.33
N LYS A 42 0.58 8.83 20.47
CA LYS A 42 -0.74 8.19 20.50
C LYS A 42 -0.68 6.81 19.87
N ASP A 43 -1.64 5.96 20.18
CA ASP A 43 -1.81 4.68 19.52
C ASP A 43 -2.38 4.92 18.11
N LEU A 44 -1.90 4.15 17.15
CA LEU A 44 -2.42 4.20 15.78
C LEU A 44 -3.68 3.37 15.66
N ASP A 45 -4.66 3.89 14.90
CA ASP A 45 -5.87 3.15 14.59
C ASP A 45 -5.63 2.18 13.41
N GLU A 46 -6.66 1.41 13.07
CA GLU A 46 -6.61 0.43 11.98
C GLU A 46 -6.20 1.06 10.65
N GLU A 47 -6.74 2.21 10.33
CA GLU A 47 -6.45 2.94 9.10
C GLU A 47 -5.01 3.40 9.02
N ASP A 48 -4.47 3.89 10.12
CA ASP A 48 -3.08 4.35 10.19
C ASP A 48 -2.12 3.18 10.00
N VAL A 49 -2.41 2.03 10.62
CA VAL A 49 -1.59 0.83 10.47
C VAL A 49 -1.65 0.33 9.03
N LEU A 50 -2.82 0.34 8.42
CA LEU A 50 -3.01 -0.03 7.02
C LEU A 50 -2.18 0.86 6.09
N THR A 51 -2.15 2.16 6.35
CA THR A 51 -1.34 3.11 5.59
C THR A 51 0.15 2.79 5.69
N ILE A 52 0.63 2.41 6.88
CA ILE A 52 2.02 2.01 7.07
C ILE A 52 2.34 0.75 6.29
N VAL A 53 1.48 -0.26 6.33
CA VAL A 53 1.66 -1.50 5.56
C VAL A 53 1.73 -1.20 4.06
N SER A 54 0.83 -0.36 3.56
CA SER A 54 0.82 0.06 2.15
C SER A 54 2.13 0.74 1.75
N ARG A 55 2.64 1.61 2.61
CA ARG A 55 3.91 2.32 2.41
C ARG A 55 5.09 1.36 2.38
N GLU A 56 5.09 0.36 3.25
CA GLU A 56 6.14 -0.66 3.30
C GLU A 56 6.11 -1.56 2.07
N VAL A 57 4.93 -1.88 1.55
CA VAL A 57 4.77 -2.60 0.26
C VAL A 57 5.36 -1.78 -0.88
N LYS A 58 5.04 -0.49 -0.94
CA LYS A 58 5.54 0.42 -1.97
C LYS A 58 7.06 0.53 -1.96
N LYS A 59 7.66 0.66 -0.77
CA LYS A 59 9.12 0.71 -0.62
C LYS A 59 9.79 -0.52 -1.22
N ARG A 60 9.24 -1.70 -0.95
CA ARG A 60 9.80 -2.96 -1.46
C ARG A 60 9.64 -3.10 -2.95
N LYS A 61 8.52 -2.64 -3.49
CA LYS A 61 8.28 -2.62 -4.93
C LYS A 61 9.30 -1.71 -5.65
N GLU A 62 9.56 -0.53 -5.09
CA GLU A 62 10.55 0.40 -5.63
C GLU A 62 11.97 -0.18 -5.53
N ALA A 63 12.30 -0.80 -4.39
CA ALA A 63 13.60 -1.45 -4.19
C ALA A 63 13.80 -2.60 -5.19
N ALA A 64 12.78 -3.44 -5.39
CA ALA A 64 12.82 -4.53 -6.36
C ALA A 64 13.09 -4.01 -7.78
N SER A 65 12.44 -2.91 -8.15
CA SER A 65 12.65 -2.27 -9.45
C SER A 65 14.09 -1.80 -9.64
N LEU A 66 14.67 -1.20 -8.59
CA LEU A 66 16.06 -0.74 -8.62
C LEU A 66 17.03 -1.92 -8.72
N TYR A 67 16.80 -2.99 -7.97
CA TYR A 67 17.63 -4.19 -8.04
C TYR A 67 17.55 -4.87 -9.41
N LYS A 68 16.38 -4.86 -10.04
CA LYS A 68 16.20 -5.38 -11.40
C LYS A 68 17.06 -4.58 -12.38
N LYS A 69 17.02 -3.26 -12.30
CA LYS A 69 17.85 -2.38 -13.14
C LYS A 69 19.33 -2.57 -12.89
N GLY A 70 19.71 -2.82 -11.63
CA GLY A 70 21.09 -3.05 -11.23
C GLY A 70 21.57 -4.47 -11.44
N LYS A 71 20.76 -5.34 -12.03
CA LYS A 71 21.09 -6.75 -12.29
C LYS A 71 21.44 -7.54 -11.04
N ARG A 72 20.64 -7.36 -9.98
CA ARG A 72 20.78 -8.07 -8.70
C ARG A 72 19.56 -8.96 -8.46
N PRO A 73 19.44 -10.09 -9.18
CA PRO A 73 18.22 -10.91 -9.13
C PRO A 73 17.91 -11.49 -7.75
N GLU A 74 18.92 -11.84 -6.97
CA GLU A 74 18.73 -12.38 -5.62
C GLU A 74 18.17 -11.34 -4.65
N LEU A 75 18.58 -10.08 -4.79
CA LEU A 75 18.07 -8.99 -3.96
C LEU A 75 16.68 -8.56 -4.43
N GLU A 76 16.46 -8.55 -5.73
CA GLU A 76 15.13 -8.29 -6.30
C GLU A 76 14.12 -9.31 -5.80
N ASP A 77 14.46 -10.60 -5.86
CA ASP A 77 13.57 -11.69 -5.41
C ASP A 77 13.23 -11.56 -3.93
N LYS A 78 14.19 -11.21 -3.09
CA LYS A 78 13.97 -11.01 -1.67
C LYS A 78 12.94 -9.90 -1.42
N GLU A 79 13.08 -8.77 -2.11
CA GLU A 79 12.15 -7.65 -1.99
C GLU A 79 10.74 -8.05 -2.45
N ILE A 80 10.63 -8.82 -3.52
CA ILE A 80 9.36 -9.32 -4.02
C ILE A 80 8.70 -10.25 -3.01
N GLN A 81 9.46 -11.15 -2.39
CA GLN A 81 8.93 -12.05 -1.38
C GLN A 81 8.44 -11.30 -0.14
N GLU A 82 9.20 -10.32 0.33
CA GLU A 82 8.80 -9.47 1.44
C GLU A 82 7.52 -8.68 1.09
N MET A 83 7.45 -8.14 -0.12
CA MET A 83 6.27 -7.43 -0.61
C MET A 83 5.04 -8.34 -0.58
N LYS A 84 5.16 -9.57 -1.06
CA LYS A 84 4.05 -10.54 -1.08
C LYS A 84 3.55 -10.86 0.33
N ILE A 85 4.45 -11.00 1.28
CA ILE A 85 4.08 -11.23 2.68
C ILE A 85 3.21 -10.08 3.18
N LEU A 86 3.62 -8.85 2.95
CA LEU A 86 2.90 -7.67 3.43
C LEU A 86 1.58 -7.43 2.67
N GLN A 87 1.52 -7.78 1.40
CA GLN A 87 0.28 -7.64 0.62
C GLN A 87 -0.87 -8.47 1.19
N THR A 88 -0.57 -9.56 1.90
CA THR A 88 -1.61 -10.37 2.53
C THR A 88 -2.38 -9.62 3.61
N TYR A 89 -1.84 -8.54 4.13
CA TYR A 89 -2.49 -7.70 5.15
C TYR A 89 -3.35 -6.59 4.55
N LEU A 90 -3.20 -6.32 3.27
CA LEU A 90 -3.96 -5.28 2.59
C LEU A 90 -5.27 -5.82 2.03
N PRO A 91 -6.28 -4.96 1.85
CA PRO A 91 -7.47 -5.32 1.08
C PRO A 91 -7.07 -5.78 -0.33
N GLU A 92 -7.96 -6.46 -1.01
CA GLU A 92 -7.71 -6.88 -2.38
C GLU A 92 -7.34 -5.66 -3.23
N GLN A 93 -6.21 -5.76 -3.94
CA GLN A 93 -5.72 -4.68 -4.77
C GLN A 93 -6.51 -4.63 -6.08
N ILE A 94 -6.87 -3.42 -6.51
CA ILE A 94 -7.57 -3.25 -7.77
C ILE A 94 -6.55 -3.24 -8.93
N SER A 95 -6.91 -3.86 -10.06
CA SER A 95 -6.08 -3.80 -11.26
C SER A 95 -6.11 -2.39 -11.86
N GLU A 96 -5.08 -2.03 -12.63
CA GLU A 96 -5.05 -0.73 -13.31
C GLU A 96 -6.24 -0.58 -14.27
N GLU A 97 -6.61 -1.65 -14.95
CA GLU A 97 -7.76 -1.66 -15.86
C GLU A 97 -9.07 -1.32 -15.14
N ASP A 98 -9.33 -1.99 -14.02
CA ASP A 98 -10.52 -1.74 -13.23
C ASP A 98 -10.50 -0.34 -12.62
N LEU A 99 -9.32 0.13 -12.21
CA LEU A 99 -9.15 1.47 -11.67
C LEU A 99 -9.46 2.53 -12.74
N ARG A 100 -8.98 2.34 -13.96
CA ARG A 100 -9.27 3.23 -15.09
C ARG A 100 -10.77 3.30 -15.36
N GLN A 101 -11.42 2.15 -15.38
CA GLN A 101 -12.87 2.07 -15.58
C GLN A 101 -13.63 2.83 -14.50
N ARG A 102 -13.26 2.66 -13.25
CA ARG A 102 -13.92 3.35 -12.14
C ARG A 102 -13.70 4.86 -12.18
N ILE A 103 -12.50 5.30 -12.53
CA ILE A 103 -12.20 6.73 -12.69
C ILE A 103 -13.10 7.34 -13.77
N GLN A 104 -13.24 6.65 -14.90
CA GLN A 104 -14.08 7.10 -16.00
C GLN A 104 -15.54 7.19 -15.57
N GLU A 105 -16.04 6.21 -14.82
CA GLU A 105 -17.41 6.24 -14.26
C GLU A 105 -17.63 7.45 -13.34
N VAL A 106 -16.66 7.74 -12.47
CA VAL A 106 -16.74 8.88 -11.54
C VAL A 106 -16.77 10.20 -12.32
N ILE A 107 -15.96 10.31 -13.37
CA ILE A 107 -15.97 11.49 -14.23
C ILE A 107 -17.34 11.70 -14.86
N GLU A 108 -17.95 10.64 -15.38
CA GLU A 108 -19.28 10.69 -15.97
C GLU A 108 -20.35 11.04 -14.92
N GLU A 109 -20.33 10.38 -13.78
CA GLU A 109 -21.28 10.60 -12.67
C GLU A 109 -21.25 12.02 -12.14
N THR A 110 -20.06 12.62 -12.04
CA THR A 110 -19.87 13.97 -11.48
C THR A 110 -19.97 15.07 -12.52
N GLY A 111 -19.94 14.73 -13.81
CA GLY A 111 -19.95 15.70 -14.89
C GLY A 111 -18.64 16.51 -14.99
N ALA A 112 -17.53 15.95 -14.55
CA ALA A 112 -16.23 16.61 -14.60
C ALA A 112 -15.84 16.92 -16.05
N GLU A 113 -15.34 18.13 -16.28
CA GLU A 113 -15.04 18.62 -17.63
C GLU A 113 -13.55 18.86 -17.90
N GLY A 114 -12.69 18.69 -16.92
CA GLY A 114 -11.26 18.91 -17.09
C GLY A 114 -10.53 19.03 -15.77
N MET A 115 -9.27 19.47 -15.84
CA MET A 115 -8.41 19.55 -14.64
C MET A 115 -8.96 20.47 -13.54
N LYS A 116 -9.84 21.40 -13.87
CA LYS A 116 -10.51 22.23 -12.87
C LYS A 116 -11.32 21.39 -11.86
N ASP A 117 -11.76 20.20 -12.28
CA ASP A 117 -12.56 19.29 -11.44
C ASP A 117 -11.73 18.17 -10.84
N PHE A 118 -10.40 18.21 -11.02
CA PHE A 118 -9.47 17.19 -10.50
C PHE A 118 -9.65 16.94 -8.99
N GLY A 119 -9.68 18.00 -8.19
CA GLY A 119 -9.86 17.89 -6.75
C GLY A 119 -11.17 17.20 -6.37
N LYS A 120 -12.24 17.48 -7.10
CA LYS A 120 -13.56 16.87 -6.90
C LYS A 120 -13.52 15.35 -7.16
N ILE A 121 -12.85 14.94 -8.23
CA ILE A 121 -12.69 13.54 -8.58
C ILE A 121 -11.85 12.81 -7.53
N MET A 122 -10.72 13.40 -7.14
CA MET A 122 -9.83 12.81 -6.13
C MET A 122 -10.52 12.66 -4.77
N LYS A 123 -11.37 13.59 -4.41
CA LYS A 123 -12.13 13.56 -3.15
C LYS A 123 -13.05 12.34 -3.06
N THR A 124 -13.54 11.87 -4.20
CA THR A 124 -14.36 10.66 -4.30
C THR A 124 -13.49 9.40 -4.36
N LEU A 125 -12.44 9.41 -5.17
CA LEU A 125 -11.62 8.23 -5.45
C LEU A 125 -10.69 7.82 -4.31
N VAL A 126 -10.06 8.79 -3.65
CA VAL A 126 -9.07 8.48 -2.60
C VAL A 126 -9.68 7.67 -1.45
N PRO A 127 -10.83 8.05 -0.87
CA PRO A 127 -11.44 7.22 0.17
C PRO A 127 -11.91 5.85 -0.33
N GLU A 128 -12.43 5.78 -1.56
CA GLU A 128 -12.92 4.54 -2.14
C GLU A 128 -11.84 3.48 -2.30
N PHE A 129 -10.64 3.89 -2.69
CA PHE A 129 -9.52 2.99 -2.97
C PHE A 129 -8.43 2.98 -1.91
N LYS A 130 -8.71 3.47 -0.73
CA LYS A 130 -7.74 3.49 0.36
C LYS A 130 -7.24 2.07 0.66
N GLY A 131 -5.93 1.87 0.55
CA GLY A 131 -5.32 0.56 0.74
C GLY A 131 -5.47 -0.40 -0.45
N LYS A 132 -6.29 -0.06 -1.46
CA LYS A 132 -6.54 -0.90 -2.64
C LYS A 132 -5.74 -0.47 -3.86
N ALA A 133 -5.36 0.79 -3.92
CA ALA A 133 -4.55 1.34 -5.00
C ALA A 133 -3.65 2.46 -4.44
N ASP A 134 -2.50 2.68 -5.09
CA ASP A 134 -1.60 3.76 -4.73
C ASP A 134 -2.23 5.10 -5.15
N ASN A 135 -2.27 6.06 -4.23
CA ASN A 135 -2.80 7.40 -4.51
C ASN A 135 -2.06 8.08 -5.66
N ALA A 136 -0.75 7.85 -5.81
CA ALA A 136 0.02 8.40 -6.92
C ALA A 136 -0.49 7.90 -8.27
N LEU A 137 -0.84 6.61 -8.35
CA LEU A 137 -1.41 6.02 -9.56
C LEU A 137 -2.80 6.57 -9.84
N ILE A 138 -3.65 6.70 -8.83
CA ILE A 138 -4.99 7.29 -8.99
C ILE A 138 -4.88 8.69 -9.55
N LYS A 139 -3.97 9.50 -8.98
CA LYS A 139 -3.71 10.86 -9.41
C LYS A 139 -3.26 10.94 -10.87
N GLU A 140 -2.31 10.08 -11.24
CA GLU A 140 -1.79 10.01 -12.61
C GLU A 140 -2.90 9.67 -13.61
N LEU A 141 -3.67 8.63 -13.33
CA LEU A 141 -4.75 8.18 -14.22
C LEU A 141 -5.87 9.20 -14.31
N ALA A 142 -6.27 9.81 -13.19
CA ALA A 142 -7.29 10.85 -13.19
C ALA A 142 -6.82 12.05 -14.03
N SER A 143 -5.55 12.44 -13.92
CA SER A 143 -4.98 13.52 -14.72
C SER A 143 -5.02 13.20 -16.22
N GLU A 144 -4.70 11.97 -16.60
CA GLU A 144 -4.78 11.53 -18.00
C GLU A 144 -6.20 11.69 -18.57
N PHE A 145 -7.22 11.28 -17.82
CA PHE A 145 -8.61 11.36 -18.27
C PHE A 145 -9.15 12.78 -18.34
N LEU A 146 -8.63 13.67 -17.51
CA LEU A 146 -9.11 15.07 -17.42
C LEU A 146 -8.34 16.05 -18.31
N ASN A 147 -7.21 15.64 -18.84
CA ASN A 147 -6.42 16.45 -19.78
C ASN A 147 -6.96 16.39 -21.20
#